data_3349096e99f0252cfc73cb27588c581b
#
_entry.id   3349096e99f0252cfc73cb27588c581b
#
_cell.length_a   1.000
_cell.length_b   1.000
_cell.length_c   1.000
_cell.angle_alpha   90.00
_cell.angle_beta   90.00
_cell.angle_gamma   90.00
#
_symmetry.space_group_name_H-M   'P 1'
#
loop_
_entity.id
_entity.type
_entity.pdbx_description
1 polymer ?
#
loop_
_entity_poly.entity_id
_entity_poly.type
_entity_poly.pdbx_seq_one_letter_code
_entity_poly.pdbx_strand_id
1 'polypeptide(L)'
;VLNNTKVFPARLFGNKEKTGARIEVFLLRELNQEQRLWDVLVDPARKIRIGNKLYFGEDESLVAEVIDNTTSRGRTLRFLFDGSYTEFRIKLKELGQTPLPKYINRPIEEEDQERYQTIYAKHEGAVAAPTAGLHFSKHLIKRLEIKGIDLAELTLHVGLGTFSPVEVEDLSKHKMLSLIHI
;
A
#
# COMPACT_ATOMS: atom_id res chain seq x y z
N VAL A 1 16.18 9.38 15.14
CA VAL A 1 15.35 8.18 14.93
C VAL A 1 14.83 8.18 13.50
N LEU A 2 14.93 7.04 12.80
CA LEU A 2 14.51 6.86 11.41
C LEU A 2 13.43 5.79 11.31
N ASN A 3 12.44 6.02 10.43
CA ASN A 3 11.40 5.02 10.13
C ASN A 3 11.86 4.16 8.94
N ASN A 4 12.23 2.92 9.17
CA ASN A 4 12.75 1.99 8.17
C ASN A 4 11.67 1.18 7.43
N THR A 5 10.42 1.65 7.48
CA THR A 5 9.34 1.04 6.71
C THR A 5 9.60 1.12 5.22
N LYS A 6 9.18 0.10 4.48
CA LYS A 6 9.30 0.02 3.02
C LYS A 6 7.92 -0.01 2.38
N VAL A 7 7.75 0.84 1.36
CA VAL A 7 6.54 0.85 0.53
C VAL A 7 6.52 -0.40 -0.34
N PHE A 8 5.38 -1.08 -0.40
CA PHE A 8 5.18 -2.17 -1.33
C PHE A 8 4.25 -1.73 -2.48
N PRO A 9 4.29 -2.39 -3.64
CA PRO A 9 3.45 -2.05 -4.78
C PRO A 9 1.99 -2.42 -4.51
N ALA A 10 1.28 -1.54 -3.80
CA ALA A 10 -0.03 -1.80 -3.22
C ALA A 10 -1.20 -1.60 -4.19
N ARG A 11 -0.98 -1.03 -5.38
CA ARG A 11 -2.04 -0.70 -6.33
C ARG A 11 -2.11 -1.74 -7.44
N LEU A 12 -3.23 -2.44 -7.53
CA LEU A 12 -3.50 -3.44 -8.56
C LEU A 12 -4.60 -2.93 -9.51
N PHE A 13 -4.40 -3.12 -10.80
CA PHE A 13 -5.43 -2.91 -11.81
C PHE A 13 -5.88 -4.23 -12.38
N GLY A 14 -7.18 -4.37 -12.58
CA GLY A 14 -7.76 -5.60 -13.09
C GLY A 14 -9.15 -5.38 -13.67
N ASN A 15 -9.84 -6.48 -13.88
CA ASN A 15 -11.17 -6.49 -14.47
C ASN A 15 -12.13 -7.31 -13.61
N LYS A 16 -13.37 -6.86 -13.58
CA LYS A 16 -14.44 -7.60 -12.90
C LYS A 16 -14.94 -8.74 -13.78
N GLU A 17 -15.15 -9.91 -13.19
CA GLU A 17 -15.82 -11.05 -13.82
C GLU A 17 -17.13 -10.61 -14.51
N LYS A 18 -17.50 -11.31 -15.56
CA LYS A 18 -18.73 -11.14 -16.36
C LYS A 18 -18.85 -9.84 -17.13
N THR A 19 -18.39 -8.72 -16.60
CA THR A 19 -18.59 -7.41 -17.24
C THR A 19 -17.33 -6.87 -17.91
N GLY A 20 -16.15 -7.42 -17.58
CA GLY A 20 -14.86 -6.89 -18.03
C GLY A 20 -14.58 -5.46 -17.55
N ALA A 21 -15.41 -4.92 -16.65
CA ALA A 21 -15.26 -3.55 -16.18
C ALA A 21 -13.91 -3.38 -15.44
N ARG A 22 -13.13 -2.40 -15.87
CA ARG A 22 -11.87 -2.06 -15.22
C ARG A 22 -12.10 -1.67 -13.76
N ILE A 23 -11.22 -2.17 -12.90
CA ILE A 23 -11.24 -1.93 -11.46
C ILE A 23 -9.85 -1.61 -10.95
N GLU A 24 -9.79 -0.84 -9.87
CA GLU A 24 -8.59 -0.61 -9.09
C GLU A 24 -8.77 -1.22 -7.71
N VAL A 25 -7.76 -1.94 -7.24
CA VAL A 25 -7.67 -2.48 -5.89
C VAL A 25 -6.43 -1.91 -5.22
N PHE A 26 -6.60 -1.33 -4.05
CA PHE A 26 -5.53 -0.80 -3.24
C PHE A 26 -5.36 -1.64 -1.98
N LEU A 27 -4.27 -2.39 -1.92
CA LEU A 27 -3.95 -3.28 -0.80
C LEU A 27 -3.58 -2.45 0.44
N LEU A 28 -4.20 -2.74 1.58
CA LEU A 28 -3.96 -2.03 2.84
C LEU A 28 -3.11 -2.85 3.79
N ARG A 29 -3.60 -4.04 4.14
CA ARG A 29 -2.90 -4.97 5.03
C ARG A 29 -3.36 -6.40 4.80
N GLU A 30 -2.47 -7.33 5.06
CA GLU A 30 -2.78 -8.74 5.10
C GLU A 30 -3.47 -9.09 6.42
N LEU A 31 -4.64 -9.72 6.36
CA LEU A 31 -5.42 -10.14 7.51
C LEU A 31 -5.09 -11.57 7.92
N ASN A 32 -4.86 -12.44 6.94
CA ASN A 32 -4.52 -13.84 7.17
C ASN A 32 -3.67 -14.37 6.00
N GLN A 33 -2.47 -14.83 6.32
CA GLN A 33 -1.52 -15.33 5.33
C GLN A 33 -1.93 -16.66 4.72
N GLU A 34 -2.41 -17.60 5.52
CA GLU A 34 -2.78 -18.94 5.04
C GLU A 34 -3.95 -18.90 4.07
N GLN A 35 -4.94 -18.08 4.39
CA GLN A 35 -6.13 -17.87 3.56
C GLN A 35 -5.94 -16.78 2.50
N ARG A 36 -4.79 -16.11 2.48
CA ARG A 36 -4.49 -14.97 1.59
C ARG A 36 -5.59 -13.90 1.64
N LEU A 37 -6.05 -13.58 2.85
CA LEU A 37 -7.06 -12.55 3.09
C LEU A 37 -6.39 -11.19 3.23
N TRP A 38 -6.93 -10.22 2.52
CA TRP A 38 -6.45 -8.84 2.51
C TRP A 38 -7.57 -7.85 2.73
N ASP A 39 -7.32 -6.85 3.57
CA ASP A 39 -8.13 -5.64 3.65
C ASP A 39 -7.68 -4.69 2.54
N VAL A 40 -8.63 -4.20 1.75
CA VAL A 40 -8.34 -3.41 0.55
C VAL A 40 -9.35 -2.29 0.36
N LEU A 41 -8.98 -1.26 -0.41
CA LEU A 41 -9.94 -0.36 -1.05
C LEU A 41 -10.14 -0.75 -2.50
N VAL A 42 -11.35 -0.49 -3.00
CA VAL A 42 -11.71 -0.77 -4.39
C VAL A 42 -12.34 0.44 -5.07
N ASP A 43 -12.07 0.58 -6.36
CA ASP A 43 -12.70 1.59 -7.21
C ASP A 43 -13.06 1.00 -8.58
N PRO A 44 -14.30 1.18 -9.07
CA PRO A 44 -15.49 1.80 -8.45
C PRO A 44 -16.20 0.90 -7.43
N ALA A 45 -16.26 1.31 -6.17
CA ALA A 45 -16.77 0.49 -5.07
C ALA A 45 -18.24 0.02 -5.26
N ARG A 46 -19.09 0.84 -5.88
CA ARG A 46 -20.51 0.52 -6.12
C ARG A 46 -20.72 -0.72 -7.01
N LYS A 47 -19.74 -1.03 -7.86
CA LYS A 47 -19.80 -2.16 -8.82
C LYS A 47 -19.21 -3.44 -8.26
N ILE A 48 -18.48 -3.39 -7.13
CA ILE A 48 -17.76 -4.51 -6.55
C ILE A 48 -18.49 -4.96 -5.28
N ARG A 49 -19.13 -6.15 -5.35
CA ARG A 49 -19.99 -6.71 -4.30
C ARG A 49 -19.42 -8.05 -3.83
N ILE A 50 -19.82 -8.50 -2.65
CA ILE A 50 -19.51 -9.82 -2.10
C ILE A 50 -19.82 -10.90 -3.14
N GLY A 51 -18.94 -11.88 -3.28
CA GLY A 51 -19.01 -12.98 -4.25
C GLY A 51 -18.53 -12.63 -5.66
N ASN A 52 -18.18 -11.35 -5.95
CA ASN A 52 -17.57 -11.04 -7.24
C ASN A 52 -16.14 -11.54 -7.30
N LYS A 53 -15.73 -12.04 -8.45
CA LYS A 53 -14.33 -12.33 -8.76
C LYS A 53 -13.72 -11.19 -9.54
N LEU A 54 -12.47 -10.90 -9.20
CA LEU A 54 -11.63 -9.84 -9.76
C LEU A 54 -10.39 -10.49 -10.36
N TYR A 55 -10.08 -10.16 -11.59
CA TYR A 55 -8.99 -10.76 -12.37
C TYR A 55 -7.91 -9.72 -12.59
N PHE A 56 -6.66 -10.10 -12.35
CA PHE A 56 -5.49 -9.25 -12.46
C PHE A 56 -4.44 -9.87 -13.37
N GLY A 57 -3.71 -9.01 -14.09
CA GLY A 57 -2.77 -9.41 -15.13
C GLY A 57 -3.45 -9.60 -16.49
N GLU A 58 -2.68 -9.47 -17.57
CA GLU A 58 -3.20 -9.67 -18.94
C GLU A 58 -3.60 -11.14 -19.19
N ASP A 59 -2.93 -12.05 -18.49
CA ASP A 59 -3.15 -13.50 -18.53
C ASP A 59 -4.15 -13.98 -17.44
N GLU A 60 -4.79 -13.07 -16.71
CA GLU A 60 -5.67 -13.38 -15.58
C GLU A 60 -5.00 -14.28 -14.52
N SER A 61 -3.68 -14.20 -14.40
CA SER A 61 -2.85 -15.08 -13.57
C SER A 61 -3.07 -14.91 -12.07
N LEU A 62 -3.74 -13.86 -11.65
CA LEU A 62 -4.12 -13.63 -10.26
C LEU A 62 -5.60 -13.31 -10.17
N VAL A 63 -6.31 -14.09 -9.34
CA VAL A 63 -7.75 -13.91 -9.10
C VAL A 63 -8.00 -13.63 -7.63
N ALA A 64 -8.94 -12.73 -7.34
CA ALA A 64 -9.43 -12.51 -5.99
C ALA A 64 -10.96 -12.58 -5.93
N GLU A 65 -11.48 -13.08 -4.83
CA GLU A 65 -12.89 -13.11 -4.50
C GLU A 65 -13.21 -12.09 -3.41
N VAL A 66 -14.27 -11.33 -3.58
CA VAL A 66 -14.75 -10.39 -2.57
C VAL A 66 -15.52 -11.16 -1.51
N ILE A 67 -14.98 -11.18 -0.28
CA ILE A 67 -15.54 -11.94 0.83
C ILE A 67 -16.44 -11.07 1.70
N ASP A 68 -16.06 -9.80 1.93
CA ASP A 68 -16.80 -8.91 2.82
C ASP A 68 -16.66 -7.44 2.40
N ASN A 69 -17.57 -6.60 2.92
CA ASN A 69 -17.56 -5.14 2.80
C ASN A 69 -17.21 -4.54 4.16
N THR A 70 -16.05 -3.87 4.26
CA THR A 70 -15.56 -3.29 5.52
C THR A 70 -15.99 -1.83 5.69
N THR A 71 -15.97 -1.05 4.61
CA THR A 71 -16.40 0.36 4.58
C THR A 71 -17.07 0.68 3.25
N SER A 72 -17.44 1.93 3.01
CA SER A 72 -18.03 2.37 1.73
C SER A 72 -17.17 1.98 0.50
N ARG A 73 -15.83 2.03 0.63
CA ARG A 73 -14.88 1.61 -0.39
C ARG A 73 -14.04 0.40 0.01
N GLY A 74 -14.13 -0.03 1.27
CA GLY A 74 -13.35 -1.14 1.82
C GLY A 74 -13.97 -2.49 1.49
N ARG A 75 -13.12 -3.46 1.20
CA ARG A 75 -13.47 -4.87 0.97
C ARG A 75 -12.44 -5.77 1.64
N THR A 76 -12.89 -6.96 2.00
CA THR A 76 -11.97 -8.08 2.26
C THR A 76 -11.91 -8.93 1.01
N LEU A 77 -10.71 -9.11 0.48
CA LEU A 77 -10.44 -9.99 -0.64
C LEU A 77 -9.74 -11.26 -0.18
N ARG A 78 -10.14 -12.39 -0.75
CA ARG A 78 -9.42 -13.65 -0.71
C ARG A 78 -8.76 -13.88 -2.07
N PHE A 79 -7.44 -13.92 -2.11
CA PHE A 79 -6.73 -14.24 -3.33
C PHE A 79 -6.75 -15.76 -3.57
N LEU A 80 -7.18 -16.14 -4.76
CA LEU A 80 -7.21 -17.50 -5.25
C LEU A 80 -5.97 -17.69 -6.12
N PHE A 81 -4.96 -18.32 -5.57
CA PHE A 81 -3.68 -18.52 -6.24
C PHE A 81 -3.19 -19.95 -6.00
N ASP A 82 -2.86 -20.64 -7.07
CA ASP A 82 -2.36 -22.01 -6.99
C ASP A 82 -0.82 -21.98 -6.95
N GLY A 83 -0.28 -22.07 -5.75
CA GLY A 83 1.15 -21.98 -5.49
C GLY A 83 1.47 -21.63 -4.04
N SER A 84 2.75 -21.58 -3.73
CA SER A 84 3.25 -21.18 -2.41
C SER A 84 2.96 -19.72 -2.08
N TYR A 85 3.04 -19.37 -0.80
CA TYR A 85 2.91 -17.98 -0.39
C TYR A 85 4.00 -17.07 -0.97
N THR A 86 5.21 -17.61 -1.14
CA THR A 86 6.32 -16.85 -1.75
C THR A 86 6.03 -16.50 -3.20
N GLU A 87 5.53 -17.46 -4.00
CA GLU A 87 5.14 -17.23 -5.39
C GLU A 87 3.97 -16.25 -5.49
N PHE A 88 2.98 -16.36 -4.60
CA PHE A 88 1.90 -15.39 -4.49
C PHE A 88 2.43 -13.97 -4.25
N ARG A 89 3.38 -13.79 -3.31
CA ARG A 89 3.98 -12.49 -3.01
C ARG A 89 4.78 -11.93 -4.20
N ILE A 90 5.46 -12.79 -4.95
CA ILE A 90 6.16 -12.40 -6.18
C ILE A 90 5.12 -11.90 -7.21
N LYS A 91 4.04 -12.65 -7.42
CA LYS A 91 2.98 -12.27 -8.37
C LYS A 91 2.30 -10.95 -7.99
N LEU A 92 2.05 -10.71 -6.70
CA LEU A 92 1.54 -9.42 -6.22
C LEU A 92 2.49 -8.26 -6.54
N LYS A 93 3.80 -8.49 -6.43
CA LYS A 93 4.81 -7.46 -6.74
C LYS A 93 4.93 -7.19 -8.24
N GLU A 94 4.81 -8.21 -9.06
CA GLU A 94 4.83 -8.08 -10.53
C GLU A 94 3.64 -7.26 -11.06
N LEU A 95 2.45 -7.54 -10.53
CA LEU A 95 1.21 -6.89 -10.97
C LEU A 95 0.96 -5.55 -10.28
N GLY A 96 1.58 -5.35 -9.11
CA GLY A 96 1.40 -4.17 -8.29
C GLY A 96 2.16 -2.96 -8.79
N GLN A 97 1.57 -1.80 -8.62
CA GLN A 97 2.20 -0.51 -8.90
C GLN A 97 2.47 0.27 -7.62
N THR A 98 3.54 1.06 -7.64
CA THR A 98 3.90 1.96 -6.53
C THR A 98 2.79 2.98 -6.30
N PRO A 99 2.26 3.12 -5.07
CA PRO A 99 1.14 4.00 -4.78
C PRO A 99 1.61 5.45 -4.63
N LEU A 100 1.93 6.12 -5.74
CA LEU A 100 2.31 7.53 -5.71
C LEU A 100 1.18 8.41 -5.17
N PRO A 101 1.50 9.48 -4.44
CA PRO A 101 0.53 10.47 -3.99
C PRO A 101 -0.23 11.12 -5.17
N LYS A 102 -1.51 11.40 -4.98
CA LYS A 102 -2.39 11.96 -6.03
C LYS A 102 -1.96 13.31 -6.60
N TYR A 103 -1.16 14.08 -5.86
CA TYR A 103 -0.64 15.36 -6.34
C TYR A 103 0.49 15.21 -7.37
N ILE A 104 1.05 14.01 -7.51
CA ILE A 104 1.97 13.66 -8.59
C ILE A 104 1.12 13.30 -9.81
N ASN A 105 0.88 14.28 -10.66
CA ASN A 105 -0.04 14.15 -11.79
C ASN A 105 0.72 13.72 -13.06
N ARG A 106 1.28 12.52 -13.05
CA ARG A 106 1.89 11.84 -14.18
C ARG A 106 1.75 10.32 -14.06
N PRO A 107 1.92 9.57 -15.15
CA PRO A 107 2.01 8.11 -15.07
C PRO A 107 3.13 7.64 -14.14
N ILE A 108 2.97 6.46 -13.57
CA ILE A 108 3.99 5.80 -12.76
C ILE A 108 5.09 5.31 -13.69
N GLU A 109 6.34 5.58 -13.34
CA GLU A 109 7.54 5.14 -14.03
C GLU A 109 8.20 4.03 -13.22
N GLU A 110 8.99 3.17 -13.86
CA GLU A 110 9.68 2.06 -13.20
C GLU A 110 10.62 2.55 -12.08
N GLU A 111 11.27 3.68 -12.29
CA GLU A 111 12.15 4.33 -11.31
C GLU A 111 11.42 4.75 -10.02
N ASP A 112 10.10 4.95 -10.06
CA ASP A 112 9.34 5.38 -8.90
C ASP A 112 9.35 4.33 -7.77
N GLN A 113 9.54 3.07 -8.10
CA GLN A 113 9.70 2.00 -7.11
C GLN A 113 10.89 2.25 -6.20
N GLU A 114 11.99 2.76 -6.75
CA GLU A 114 13.20 3.09 -5.98
C GLU A 114 13.14 4.52 -5.42
N ARG A 115 12.67 5.47 -6.20
CA ARG A 115 12.64 6.89 -5.82
C ARG A 115 11.64 7.20 -4.72
N TYR A 116 10.53 6.44 -4.63
CA TYR A 116 9.53 6.59 -3.57
C TYR A 116 9.82 5.68 -2.37
N GLN A 117 11.12 5.57 -2.01
CA GLN A 117 11.63 4.84 -0.85
C GLN A 117 12.70 5.67 -0.14
N THR A 118 12.79 5.53 1.17
CA THR A 118 13.97 6.02 1.89
C THR A 118 15.16 5.10 1.65
N ILE A 119 16.38 5.65 1.71
CA ILE A 119 17.61 4.87 1.53
C ILE A 119 17.85 3.82 2.63
N TYR A 120 17.09 3.88 3.71
CA TYR A 120 17.13 2.96 4.85
C TYR A 120 15.83 2.13 4.99
N ALA A 121 15.01 2.06 3.95
CA ALA A 121 13.81 1.22 3.92
C ALA A 121 14.16 -0.27 3.97
N LYS A 122 13.59 -1.02 4.94
CA LYS A 122 13.88 -2.44 5.18
C LYS A 122 12.62 -3.31 5.19
N HIS A 123 11.62 -2.93 5.99
CA HIS A 123 10.46 -3.77 6.29
C HIS A 123 9.23 -3.35 5.48
N GLU A 124 8.80 -4.21 4.56
CA GLU A 124 7.61 -3.98 3.73
C GLU A 124 6.33 -3.97 4.57
N GLY A 125 5.41 -3.07 4.24
CA GLY A 125 4.10 -2.95 4.92
C GLY A 125 3.48 -1.56 4.81
N ALA A 126 4.24 -0.56 4.32
CA ALA A 126 3.72 0.78 4.10
C ALA A 126 3.07 0.92 2.72
N VAL A 127 2.00 1.69 2.67
CA VAL A 127 1.35 2.11 1.41
C VAL A 127 1.72 3.55 1.02
N ALA A 128 2.50 4.24 1.85
CA ALA A 128 3.10 5.53 1.57
C ALA A 128 4.49 5.63 2.16
N ALA A 129 5.39 6.34 1.49
CA ALA A 129 6.71 6.61 2.01
C ALA A 129 6.69 7.67 3.12
N PRO A 130 7.54 7.56 4.15
CA PRO A 130 7.79 8.64 5.09
C PRO A 130 8.57 9.75 4.38
N THR A 131 7.83 10.65 3.70
CA THR A 131 8.37 11.58 2.70
C THR A 131 9.45 12.52 3.24
N ALA A 132 9.40 12.92 4.52
CA ALA A 132 10.48 13.67 5.15
C ALA A 132 11.81 12.88 5.15
N GLY A 133 11.74 11.56 5.20
CA GLY A 133 12.90 10.67 5.14
C GLY A 133 13.59 10.64 3.78
N LEU A 134 12.90 11.01 2.69
CA LEU A 134 13.48 11.06 1.35
C LEU A 134 14.58 12.13 1.20
N HIS A 135 14.62 13.10 2.11
CA HIS A 135 15.69 14.11 2.15
C HIS A 135 17.03 13.58 2.68
N PHE A 136 17.05 12.41 3.32
CA PHE A 136 18.28 11.79 3.77
C PHE A 136 19.01 11.11 2.61
N SER A 137 20.23 11.57 2.33
CA SER A 137 21.16 10.91 1.42
C SER A 137 22.18 10.05 2.18
N LYS A 138 22.81 9.08 1.50
CA LYS A 138 23.94 8.31 2.08
C LYS A 138 25.04 9.24 2.60
N HIS A 139 25.31 10.32 1.87
CA HIS A 139 26.30 11.33 2.26
C HIS A 139 25.89 12.06 3.55
N LEU A 140 24.62 12.47 3.69
CA LEU A 140 24.14 13.11 4.92
C LEU A 140 24.24 12.17 6.13
N ILE A 141 23.80 10.92 5.98
CA ILE A 141 23.92 9.89 7.02
C ILE A 141 25.38 9.76 7.47
N LYS A 142 26.33 9.65 6.52
CA LYS A 142 27.75 9.54 6.83
C LYS A 142 28.30 10.76 7.59
N ARG A 143 27.84 11.96 7.23
CA ARG A 143 28.22 13.19 7.96
C ARG A 143 27.69 13.22 9.40
N LEU A 144 26.49 12.70 9.64
CA LEU A 144 25.91 12.59 10.98
C LEU A 144 26.73 11.62 11.84
N GLU A 145 27.10 10.45 11.30
CA GLU A 145 27.95 9.48 11.97
C GLU A 145 29.32 10.08 12.35
N ILE A 146 29.97 10.80 11.42
CA ILE A 146 31.26 11.48 11.68
C ILE A 146 31.14 12.52 12.81
N LYS A 147 29.97 13.13 12.96
CA LYS A 147 29.68 14.05 14.07
C LYS A 147 29.31 13.36 15.38
N GLY A 148 29.39 12.04 15.45
CA GLY A 148 29.05 11.25 16.63
C GLY A 148 27.56 11.19 16.94
N ILE A 149 26.69 11.37 15.92
CA ILE A 149 25.25 11.25 16.07
C ILE A 149 24.84 9.81 15.80
N ASP A 150 24.32 9.14 16.81
CA ASP A 150 23.81 7.78 16.70
C ASP A 150 22.46 7.75 15.97
N LEU A 151 22.28 6.74 15.12
CA LEU A 151 21.07 6.49 14.38
C LEU A 151 20.31 5.32 14.99
N ALA A 152 19.05 5.56 15.36
CA ALA A 152 18.13 4.52 15.83
C ALA A 152 17.03 4.32 14.80
N GLU A 153 16.68 3.07 14.54
CA GLU A 153 15.62 2.70 13.61
C GLU A 153 14.37 2.21 14.37
N LEU A 154 13.21 2.52 13.81
CA LEU A 154 11.94 1.93 14.20
C LEU A 154 11.14 1.58 12.95
N THR A 155 10.13 0.73 13.07
CA THR A 155 9.24 0.38 11.96
C THR A 155 7.82 0.83 12.26
N LEU A 156 7.36 1.84 11.54
CA LEU A 156 5.97 2.30 11.57
C LEU A 156 5.42 2.26 10.14
N HIS A 157 4.55 1.31 9.85
CA HIS A 157 3.92 1.19 8.55
C HIS A 157 2.91 2.32 8.33
N VAL A 158 3.19 3.16 7.34
CA VAL A 158 2.31 4.27 6.96
C VAL A 158 1.11 3.68 6.22
N GLY A 159 -0.05 3.75 6.87
CA GLY A 159 -1.31 3.21 6.37
C GLY A 159 -2.20 4.27 5.70
N LEU A 160 -3.43 3.85 5.40
CA LEU A 160 -4.42 4.64 4.68
C LEU A 160 -4.80 5.96 5.37
N GLY A 161 -4.75 6.01 6.69
CA GLY A 161 -5.12 7.21 7.45
C GLY A 161 -4.35 8.46 7.04
N THR A 162 -3.15 8.31 6.48
CA THR A 162 -2.34 9.42 5.96
C THR A 162 -2.95 10.08 4.72
N PHE A 163 -3.78 9.35 3.98
CA PHE A 163 -4.44 9.84 2.76
C PHE A 163 -5.90 10.29 3.00
N SER A 164 -6.41 10.12 4.21
CA SER A 164 -7.78 10.50 4.54
C SER A 164 -7.90 12.03 4.59
N PRO A 165 -8.78 12.64 3.79
CA PRO A 165 -9.03 14.07 3.88
C PRO A 165 -9.73 14.39 5.21
N VAL A 166 -9.68 15.65 5.60
CA VAL A 166 -10.48 16.15 6.71
C VAL A 166 -11.93 16.24 6.22
N GLU A 167 -12.79 15.35 6.72
CA GLU A 167 -14.20 15.23 6.29
C GLU A 167 -15.18 15.82 7.29
N VAL A 168 -14.68 16.46 8.36
CA VAL A 168 -15.49 17.05 9.42
C VAL A 168 -15.61 18.57 9.24
N GLU A 169 -16.82 19.10 9.40
CA GLU A 169 -17.05 20.55 9.39
C GLU A 169 -16.42 21.23 10.61
N ASP A 170 -16.46 20.59 11.76
CA ASP A 170 -15.86 21.03 13.00
C ASP A 170 -14.50 20.34 13.21
N LEU A 171 -13.42 21.09 13.03
CA LEU A 171 -12.04 20.59 13.14
C LEU A 171 -11.72 19.99 14.51
N SER A 172 -12.43 20.38 15.58
CA SER A 172 -12.24 19.80 16.91
C SER A 172 -12.64 18.31 16.97
N LYS A 173 -13.48 17.87 16.05
CA LYS A 173 -13.92 16.47 15.93
C LYS A 173 -13.01 15.62 15.03
N HIS A 174 -12.04 16.23 14.35
CA HIS A 174 -11.09 15.50 13.52
C HIS A 174 -10.08 14.76 14.40
N LYS A 175 -10.01 13.43 14.21
CA LYS A 175 -9.00 12.61 14.91
C LYS A 175 -7.67 12.71 14.18
N MET A 176 -6.75 13.46 14.75
CA MET A 176 -5.37 13.53 14.24
C MET A 176 -4.64 12.22 14.51
N LEU A 177 -3.93 11.73 13.49
CA LEU A 177 -2.94 10.67 13.70
C LEU A 177 -1.73 11.27 14.41
N SER A 178 -1.43 10.77 15.60
CA SER A 178 -0.23 11.15 16.33
C SER A 178 0.55 9.92 16.74
N LEU A 179 1.85 9.90 16.46
CA LEU A 179 2.78 8.84 16.85
C LEU A 179 3.71 9.28 17.99
N ILE A 180 3.55 10.50 18.46
CA ILE A 180 4.39 11.09 19.52
C ILE A 180 3.86 10.79 20.93
N HIS A 181 2.61 10.38 21.04
CA HIS A 181 1.94 10.10 22.33
C HIS A 181 1.68 8.60 22.49
N ILE A 182 2.72 7.81 22.35
CA ILE A 182 2.70 6.39 22.70
C ILE A 182 3.15 6.22 24.15
#